data_e613b10ff00893288fdf5e66ec534476
#
_entry.id   e613b10ff00893288fdf5e66ec534476
#
_cell.length_a   1.000
_cell.length_b   1.000
_cell.length_c   1.000
_cell.angle_alpha   90.00
_cell.angle_beta   90.00
_cell.angle_gamma   90.00
#
_symmetry.space_group_name_H-M   'P 1'
#
loop_
_entity.id
_entity.type
_entity.pdbx_description
1 polymer ?
#
loop_
_entity_poly.entity_id
_entity_poly.type
_entity_poly.pdbx_seq_one_letter_code
_entity_poly.pdbx_strand_id
1 'polypeptide(L)'
;MKERKYPFSLFLIGFITNIVFHFFWLFIPSIILLIIGAFVDWCLYAGLALLVIDIIASFIEQMRIRKAMLSDSDNEQFSQFQDALSKDGNVFENIRGFVESAIEDYADDEETERNNFVVNMCDVVCEKCEYGDAIEKLNEHERVFFVTQTLEQELNNGGFSQFFYNSGGDFSNELVDAFTKIGALKTAEICKKALAVFNGKVPVDRDKREELLDSLDCDDMLSECDDAFYDYEDDLEALNHEYIMKYRDFFDQ
;
A
#
# COMPACT_ATOMS: atom_id res chain seq x y z
N MET A 1 -18.93 -14.83 -2.33
CA MET A 1 -18.34 -13.59 -1.81
C MET A 1 -16.99 -13.99 -1.22
N LYS A 2 -15.88 -13.73 -1.92
CA LYS A 2 -14.55 -13.90 -1.36
C LYS A 2 -14.36 -12.81 -0.31
N GLU A 3 -14.08 -13.18 0.92
CA GLU A 3 -13.76 -12.22 1.98
C GLU A 3 -12.48 -11.47 1.60
N ARG A 4 -12.56 -10.14 1.56
CA ARG A 4 -11.37 -9.30 1.35
C ARG A 4 -10.50 -9.40 2.60
N LYS A 5 -9.35 -10.04 2.48
CA LYS A 5 -8.30 -9.92 3.50
C LYS A 5 -7.63 -8.55 3.33
N TYR A 6 -7.66 -7.75 4.37
CA TYR A 6 -6.93 -6.46 4.40
C TYR A 6 -5.45 -6.77 4.63
N PRO A 7 -4.55 -6.54 3.65
CA PRO A 7 -3.16 -6.95 3.79
C PRO A 7 -2.51 -6.27 4.99
N PHE A 8 -1.66 -7.00 5.72
CA PHE A 8 -0.91 -6.46 6.86
C PHE A 8 -0.05 -5.26 6.47
N SER A 9 0.44 -5.23 5.23
CA SER A 9 1.17 -4.10 4.67
C SER A 9 0.34 -2.80 4.68
N LEU A 10 -0.94 -2.85 4.29
CA LEU A 10 -1.84 -1.69 4.37
C LEU A 10 -2.16 -1.30 5.83
N PHE A 11 -2.28 -2.28 6.72
CA PHE A 11 -2.38 -2.00 8.16
C PHE A 11 -1.13 -1.29 8.66
N LEU A 12 0.06 -1.76 8.27
CA LEU A 12 1.33 -1.16 8.70
C LEU A 12 1.52 0.24 8.13
N ILE A 13 1.17 0.46 6.86
CA ILE A 13 1.20 1.79 6.23
C ILE A 13 0.23 2.73 6.95
N GLY A 14 -1.02 2.33 7.16
CA GLY A 14 -1.99 3.11 7.91
C GLY A 14 -1.55 3.39 9.35
N PHE A 15 -0.91 2.44 10.01
CA PHE A 15 -0.33 2.61 11.35
C PHE A 15 0.81 3.64 11.34
N ILE A 16 1.73 3.55 10.37
CA ILE A 16 2.83 4.52 10.21
C ILE A 16 2.28 5.90 9.87
N THR A 17 1.29 6.00 8.97
CA THR A 17 0.67 7.28 8.59
C THR A 17 -0.05 7.93 9.76
N ASN A 18 -0.70 7.13 10.60
CA ASN A 18 -1.38 7.60 11.80
C ASN A 18 -0.36 8.08 12.85
N ILE A 19 0.76 7.35 13.04
CA ILE A 19 1.88 7.82 13.85
C ILE A 19 2.42 9.16 13.31
N VAL A 20 2.58 9.32 12.01
CA VAL A 20 3.03 10.58 11.39
C VAL A 20 2.01 11.70 11.60
N PHE A 21 0.70 11.41 11.51
CA PHE A 21 -0.36 12.39 11.74
C PHE A 21 -0.42 12.83 13.21
N HIS A 22 -0.29 11.88 14.15
CA HIS A 22 -0.17 12.17 15.59
C HIS A 22 1.17 12.77 15.97
N PHE A 23 2.20 12.67 15.07
CA PHE A 23 3.54 13.20 15.26
C PHE A 23 3.56 14.68 15.66
N PHE A 24 2.71 15.51 15.05
CA PHE A 24 2.65 16.94 15.37
C PHE A 24 2.01 17.22 16.74
N TRP A 25 1.10 16.39 17.22
CA TRP A 25 0.31 16.68 18.42
C TRP A 25 0.85 16.03 19.71
N LEU A 26 1.45 14.87 19.59
CA LEU A 26 1.94 14.13 20.76
C LEU A 26 3.45 13.84 20.68
N PHE A 27 3.96 13.53 19.51
CA PHE A 27 5.37 13.16 19.35
C PHE A 27 6.31 14.37 19.55
N ILE A 28 5.98 15.54 19.02
CA ILE A 28 6.77 16.76 19.24
C ILE A 28 6.79 17.14 20.73
N PRO A 29 5.65 17.21 21.44
CA PRO A 29 5.66 17.44 22.89
C PRO A 29 6.46 16.36 23.64
N SER A 30 6.36 15.09 23.25
CA SER A 30 7.13 14.00 23.87
C SER A 30 8.64 14.17 23.70
N ILE A 31 9.10 14.56 22.50
CA ILE A 31 10.52 14.86 22.25
C ILE A 31 10.98 16.08 23.04
N ILE A 32 10.16 17.13 23.13
CA ILE A 32 10.48 18.31 23.94
C ILE A 32 10.62 17.92 25.40
N LEU A 33 9.73 17.09 25.93
CA LEU A 33 9.81 16.57 27.30
C LEU A 33 11.05 15.67 27.49
N LEU A 34 11.44 14.86 26.49
CA LEU A 34 12.67 14.07 26.54
C LEU A 34 13.93 14.92 26.54
N ILE A 35 13.95 16.02 25.77
CA ILE A 35 15.07 16.97 25.76
C ILE A 35 15.16 17.70 27.11
N ILE A 36 14.02 18.14 27.66
CA ILE A 36 13.98 18.76 29.00
C ILE A 36 14.35 17.71 30.06
N GLY A 37 13.92 16.45 29.88
CA GLY A 37 14.22 15.33 30.77
C GLY A 37 15.70 14.99 30.89
N ALA A 38 16.53 15.40 29.90
CA ALA A 38 17.99 15.34 30.04
C ALA A 38 18.52 16.21 31.22
N PHE A 39 17.70 17.13 31.68
CA PHE A 39 18.00 17.99 32.85
C PHE A 39 17.20 17.65 34.11
N VAL A 40 16.08 16.90 33.98
CA VAL A 40 15.18 16.55 35.06
C VAL A 40 14.60 15.15 34.84
N ASP A 41 15.06 14.17 35.63
CA ASP A 41 14.76 12.74 35.48
C ASP A 41 13.26 12.42 35.31
N TRP A 42 12.37 13.07 36.06
CA TRP A 42 10.93 12.80 35.97
C TRP A 42 10.32 13.20 34.62
N CYS A 43 10.86 14.21 33.91
CA CYS A 43 10.40 14.61 32.59
C CYS A 43 10.76 13.55 31.52
N LEU A 44 11.87 12.85 31.70
CA LEU A 44 12.28 11.74 30.84
C LEU A 44 11.23 10.62 30.88
N TYR A 45 10.83 10.21 32.12
CA TYR A 45 9.82 9.15 32.25
C TYR A 45 8.44 9.59 31.74
N ALA A 46 8.06 10.85 31.95
CA ALA A 46 6.80 11.38 31.41
C ALA A 46 6.80 11.42 29.89
N GLY A 47 7.91 11.84 29.27
CA GLY A 47 8.06 11.84 27.81
C GLY A 47 8.00 10.43 27.20
N LEU A 48 8.66 9.47 27.83
CA LEU A 48 8.60 8.06 27.42
C LEU A 48 7.19 7.48 27.56
N ALA A 49 6.51 7.77 28.67
CA ALA A 49 5.14 7.30 28.89
C ALA A 49 4.17 7.86 27.83
N LEU A 50 4.27 9.14 27.50
CA LEU A 50 3.44 9.75 26.45
C LEU A 50 3.70 9.13 25.09
N LEU A 51 4.95 8.85 24.74
CA LEU A 51 5.33 8.23 23.48
C LEU A 51 4.77 6.80 23.37
N VAL A 52 4.82 6.03 24.43
CA VAL A 52 4.21 4.68 24.51
C VAL A 52 2.70 4.75 24.37
N ILE A 53 2.05 5.71 25.04
CA ILE A 53 0.60 5.91 24.95
C ILE A 53 0.18 6.26 23.51
N ASP A 54 0.94 7.10 22.84
CA ASP A 54 0.68 7.50 21.45
C ASP A 54 0.78 6.30 20.48
N ILE A 55 1.82 5.49 20.61
CA ILE A 55 1.98 4.26 19.83
C ILE A 55 0.80 3.31 20.07
N ILE A 56 0.42 3.09 21.30
CA ILE A 56 -0.71 2.20 21.66
C ILE A 56 -2.03 2.78 21.09
N ALA A 57 -2.27 4.08 21.25
CA ALA A 57 -3.48 4.72 20.73
C ALA A 57 -3.59 4.61 19.23
N SER A 58 -2.50 4.88 18.49
CA SER A 58 -2.43 4.74 17.03
C SER A 58 -2.69 3.29 16.58
N PHE A 59 -2.15 2.32 17.31
CA PHE A 59 -2.39 0.91 17.03
C PHE A 59 -3.87 0.52 17.24
N ILE A 60 -4.46 0.95 18.37
CA ILE A 60 -5.87 0.68 18.67
C ILE A 60 -6.80 1.31 17.63
N GLU A 61 -6.49 2.53 17.17
CA GLU A 61 -7.29 3.22 16.14
C GLU A 61 -7.24 2.48 14.80
N GLN A 62 -6.07 2.05 14.36
CA GLN A 62 -5.93 1.22 13.15
C GLN A 62 -6.67 -0.12 13.28
N MET A 63 -6.61 -0.76 14.46
CA MET A 63 -7.36 -1.98 14.71
C MET A 63 -8.88 -1.75 14.68
N ARG A 64 -9.36 -0.57 15.13
CA ARG A 64 -10.80 -0.21 15.03
C ARG A 64 -11.25 -0.01 13.60
N ILE A 65 -10.44 0.70 12.79
CA ILE A 65 -10.71 0.93 11.36
C ILE A 65 -10.73 -0.43 10.64
N ARG A 66 -9.75 -1.26 10.89
CA ARG A 66 -9.68 -2.62 10.36
C ARG A 66 -10.93 -3.44 10.75
N LYS A 67 -11.34 -3.44 12.02
CA LYS A 67 -12.53 -4.15 12.49
C LYS A 67 -13.82 -3.69 11.78
N ALA A 68 -13.92 -2.41 11.40
CA ALA A 68 -15.06 -1.90 10.66
C ALA A 68 -15.11 -2.39 9.21
N MET A 69 -13.95 -2.83 8.66
CA MET A 69 -13.81 -3.21 7.25
C MET A 69 -13.73 -4.73 7.02
N LEU A 70 -13.62 -5.57 8.07
CA LEU A 70 -13.20 -6.98 7.93
C LEU A 70 -14.13 -8.01 8.56
N SER A 71 -13.96 -9.27 8.14
CA SER A 71 -14.71 -10.48 8.47
C SER A 71 -14.44 -11.04 9.89
N ASP A 72 -15.09 -12.17 10.23
CA ASP A 72 -15.04 -12.80 11.56
C ASP A 72 -13.63 -13.25 12.01
N SER A 73 -12.73 -13.61 11.08
CA SER A 73 -11.35 -14.03 11.42
C SER A 73 -10.51 -12.90 12.04
N ASP A 74 -10.76 -11.67 11.63
CA ASP A 74 -10.03 -10.50 12.14
C ASP A 74 -10.50 -10.07 13.52
N ASN A 75 -11.70 -10.46 13.92
CA ASN A 75 -12.19 -10.29 15.29
C ASN A 75 -11.40 -11.17 16.28
N GLU A 76 -10.89 -12.30 15.84
CA GLU A 76 -10.09 -13.22 16.67
C GLU A 76 -8.74 -12.61 17.04
N GLN A 77 -8.01 -12.03 16.08
CA GLN A 77 -6.74 -11.34 16.33
C GLN A 77 -6.91 -10.12 17.24
N PHE A 78 -8.02 -9.37 17.10
CA PHE A 78 -8.31 -8.26 17.99
C PHE A 78 -8.59 -8.73 19.42
N SER A 79 -9.30 -9.86 19.58
CA SER A 79 -9.55 -10.47 20.87
C SER A 79 -8.24 -10.94 21.52
N GLN A 80 -7.36 -11.58 20.79
CA GLN A 80 -6.04 -12.02 21.27
C GLN A 80 -5.17 -10.84 21.73
N PHE A 81 -5.22 -9.71 21.01
CA PHE A 81 -4.52 -8.50 21.41
C PHE A 81 -5.09 -7.90 22.72
N GLN A 82 -6.43 -7.86 22.86
CA GLN A 82 -7.06 -7.42 24.11
C GLN A 82 -6.71 -8.33 25.28
N ASP A 83 -6.66 -9.63 25.04
CA ASP A 83 -6.26 -10.62 26.05
C ASP A 83 -4.79 -10.42 26.48
N ALA A 84 -3.89 -10.16 25.52
CA ALA A 84 -2.49 -9.86 25.81
C ALA A 84 -2.34 -8.60 26.69
N LEU A 85 -3.14 -7.55 26.42
CA LEU A 85 -3.14 -6.33 27.24
C LEU A 85 -3.71 -6.53 28.64
N SER A 86 -4.65 -7.48 28.82
CA SER A 86 -5.35 -7.73 30.07
C SER A 86 -4.65 -8.74 31.00
N LYS A 87 -3.65 -9.49 30.48
CA LYS A 87 -2.91 -10.45 31.30
C LYS A 87 -2.09 -9.77 32.38
N ASP A 88 -2.15 -10.34 33.58
CA ASP A 88 -1.29 -9.91 34.69
C ASP A 88 0.17 -10.17 34.34
N GLY A 89 1.03 -9.14 34.44
CA GLY A 89 2.44 -9.23 34.15
C GLY A 89 3.01 -7.99 33.47
N ASN A 90 4.15 -8.17 32.81
CA ASN A 90 4.79 -7.09 32.05
C ASN A 90 4.05 -6.89 30.70
N VAL A 91 3.29 -5.81 30.59
CA VAL A 91 2.51 -5.45 29.39
C VAL A 91 3.38 -5.44 28.14
N PHE A 92 4.63 -5.01 28.23
CA PHE A 92 5.56 -5.01 27.08
C PHE A 92 5.89 -6.41 26.60
N GLU A 93 6.11 -7.37 27.48
CA GLU A 93 6.37 -8.75 27.12
C GLU A 93 5.13 -9.43 26.53
N ASN A 94 3.95 -9.11 27.04
CA ASN A 94 2.68 -9.61 26.50
C ASN A 94 2.41 -9.07 25.09
N ILE A 95 2.63 -7.76 24.86
CA ILE A 95 2.52 -7.13 23.53
C ILE A 95 3.56 -7.70 22.59
N ARG A 96 4.81 -7.86 23.03
CA ARG A 96 5.87 -8.44 22.25
C ARG A 96 5.53 -9.87 21.81
N GLY A 97 5.10 -10.72 22.74
CA GLY A 97 4.68 -12.09 22.43
C GLY A 97 3.52 -12.16 21.44
N PHE A 98 2.53 -11.24 21.58
CA PHE A 98 1.44 -11.13 20.62
C PHE A 98 1.94 -10.73 19.21
N VAL A 99 2.83 -9.73 19.15
CA VAL A 99 3.40 -9.26 17.87
C VAL A 99 4.26 -10.36 17.20
N GLU A 100 5.08 -11.06 17.99
CA GLU A 100 5.90 -12.19 17.50
C GLU A 100 5.01 -13.31 16.95
N SER A 101 3.95 -13.72 17.68
CA SER A 101 2.99 -14.72 17.22
C SER A 101 2.23 -14.26 15.96
N ALA A 102 1.81 -13.00 15.92
CA ALA A 102 1.11 -12.48 14.75
C ALA A 102 2.03 -12.39 13.51
N ILE A 103 3.33 -12.17 13.70
CA ILE A 103 4.32 -12.19 12.62
C ILE A 103 4.55 -13.63 12.14
N GLU A 104 4.67 -14.60 13.06
CA GLU A 104 4.84 -16.01 12.71
C GLU A 104 3.61 -16.56 11.96
N ASP A 105 2.38 -16.25 12.41
CA ASP A 105 1.14 -16.66 11.76
C ASP A 105 1.02 -16.13 10.31
N TYR A 106 1.63 -14.95 10.02
CA TYR A 106 1.66 -14.38 8.67
C TYR A 106 2.81 -14.89 7.80
N ALA A 107 3.92 -15.30 8.39
CA ALA A 107 5.10 -15.75 7.66
C ALA A 107 4.93 -17.14 7.01
N ASP A 108 4.03 -17.96 7.54
CA ASP A 108 3.80 -19.35 7.10
C ASP A 108 2.67 -19.48 6.05
N ASP A 109 2.06 -18.37 5.57
CA ASP A 109 1.00 -18.41 4.57
C ASP A 109 1.57 -18.27 3.16
N GLU A 110 1.25 -19.20 2.26
CA GLU A 110 1.67 -19.19 0.84
C GLU A 110 1.30 -17.88 0.13
N GLU A 111 0.17 -17.27 0.52
CA GLU A 111 -0.26 -15.94 0.03
C GLU A 111 0.71 -14.84 0.48
N THR A 112 1.18 -14.89 1.72
CA THR A 112 2.16 -13.93 2.26
C THR A 112 3.52 -14.08 1.60
N GLU A 113 3.99 -15.31 1.36
CA GLU A 113 5.25 -15.56 0.64
C GLU A 113 5.17 -15.03 -0.80
N ARG A 114 4.04 -15.26 -1.48
CA ARG A 114 3.79 -14.77 -2.83
C ARG A 114 3.76 -13.23 -2.88
N ASN A 115 3.05 -12.59 -1.95
CA ASN A 115 3.01 -11.13 -1.84
C ASN A 115 4.41 -10.56 -1.57
N ASN A 116 5.15 -11.12 -0.63
CA ASN A 116 6.52 -10.69 -0.34
C ASN A 116 7.44 -10.83 -1.55
N PHE A 117 7.27 -11.89 -2.34
CA PHE A 117 8.03 -12.09 -3.56
C PHE A 117 7.72 -11.01 -4.60
N VAL A 118 6.44 -10.70 -4.84
CA VAL A 118 6.02 -9.66 -5.79
C VAL A 118 6.51 -8.28 -5.36
N VAL A 119 6.40 -7.95 -4.07
CA VAL A 119 6.88 -6.68 -3.50
C VAL A 119 8.39 -6.55 -3.65
N ASN A 120 9.16 -7.59 -3.28
CA ASN A 120 10.61 -7.57 -3.43
C ASN A 120 11.03 -7.42 -4.89
N MET A 121 10.33 -8.07 -5.81
CA MET A 121 10.61 -7.93 -7.24
C MET A 121 10.25 -6.52 -7.74
N CYS A 122 9.19 -5.91 -7.21
CA CYS A 122 8.84 -4.52 -7.52
C CYS A 122 9.96 -3.57 -7.11
N ASP A 123 10.53 -3.74 -5.92
CA ASP A 123 11.67 -2.92 -5.47
C ASP A 123 12.87 -3.06 -6.42
N VAL A 124 13.24 -4.30 -6.78
CA VAL A 124 14.36 -4.56 -7.72
C VAL A 124 14.13 -3.89 -9.07
N VAL A 125 12.93 -4.03 -9.65
CA VAL A 125 12.60 -3.45 -10.95
C VAL A 125 12.53 -1.92 -10.88
N CYS A 126 11.96 -1.36 -9.81
CA CYS A 126 11.90 0.08 -9.59
C CYS A 126 13.30 0.69 -9.43
N GLU A 127 14.18 0.07 -8.63
CA GLU A 127 15.57 0.53 -8.49
C GLU A 127 16.32 0.47 -9.83
N LYS A 128 16.15 -0.61 -10.61
CA LYS A 128 16.79 -0.78 -11.92
C LYS A 128 16.45 0.34 -12.89
N CYS A 129 15.20 0.80 -12.90
CA CYS A 129 14.73 1.88 -13.79
C CYS A 129 14.69 3.25 -13.12
N GLU A 130 15.32 3.41 -11.95
CA GLU A 130 15.35 4.67 -11.21
C GLU A 130 13.93 5.24 -11.00
N TYR A 131 13.00 4.35 -10.61
CA TYR A 131 11.57 4.66 -10.38
C TYR A 131 10.84 5.28 -11.59
N GLY A 132 11.24 4.85 -12.78
CA GLY A 132 10.65 5.29 -14.06
C GLY A 132 11.49 6.29 -14.84
N ASP A 133 12.47 6.96 -14.22
CA ASP A 133 13.34 7.95 -14.90
C ASP A 133 14.25 7.33 -15.96
N ALA A 134 14.55 6.04 -15.85
CA ALA A 134 15.40 5.28 -16.76
C ALA A 134 14.71 4.00 -17.26
N ILE A 135 13.48 4.15 -17.71
CA ILE A 135 12.59 3.04 -18.11
C ILE A 135 13.17 2.18 -19.25
N GLU A 136 14.08 2.72 -20.05
CA GLU A 136 14.79 2.02 -21.12
C GLU A 136 15.77 0.95 -20.59
N LYS A 137 16.08 0.93 -19.30
CA LYS A 137 16.88 -0.11 -18.66
C LYS A 137 16.11 -1.40 -18.46
N LEU A 138 14.77 -1.34 -18.48
CA LEU A 138 13.91 -2.50 -18.33
C LEU A 138 13.76 -3.25 -19.67
N ASN A 139 13.86 -4.58 -19.60
CA ASN A 139 13.41 -5.40 -20.70
C ASN A 139 11.87 -5.40 -20.81
N GLU A 140 11.33 -6.03 -21.88
CA GLU A 140 9.89 -6.02 -22.15
C GLU A 140 9.06 -6.58 -20.97
N HIS A 141 9.51 -7.64 -20.33
CA HIS A 141 8.77 -8.30 -19.27
C HIS A 141 8.83 -7.51 -17.96
N GLU A 142 9.98 -6.99 -17.61
CA GLU A 142 10.12 -6.09 -16.44
C GLU A 142 9.29 -4.82 -16.63
N ARG A 143 9.22 -4.29 -17.85
CA ARG A 143 8.39 -3.11 -18.15
C ARG A 143 6.91 -3.38 -18.00
N VAL A 144 6.41 -4.53 -18.45
CA VAL A 144 5.01 -4.94 -18.23
C VAL A 144 4.71 -4.98 -16.71
N PHE A 145 5.55 -5.64 -15.94
CA PHE A 145 5.40 -5.74 -14.49
C PHE A 145 5.47 -4.36 -13.82
N PHE A 146 6.43 -3.53 -14.19
CA PHE A 146 6.55 -2.16 -13.66
C PHE A 146 5.29 -1.34 -13.91
N VAL A 147 4.73 -1.38 -15.12
CA VAL A 147 3.52 -0.63 -15.48
C VAL A 147 2.31 -1.09 -14.67
N THR A 148 2.14 -2.40 -14.47
CA THR A 148 1.02 -2.93 -13.67
C THR A 148 1.14 -2.55 -12.21
N GLN A 149 2.35 -2.64 -11.63
CA GLN A 149 2.59 -2.26 -10.24
C GLN A 149 2.48 -0.75 -10.01
N THR A 150 2.94 0.07 -10.97
CA THR A 150 2.81 1.53 -10.90
C THR A 150 1.34 1.94 -10.85
N LEU A 151 0.48 1.38 -11.71
CA LEU A 151 -0.95 1.70 -11.65
C LEU A 151 -1.55 1.28 -10.32
N GLU A 152 -1.33 0.04 -9.88
CA GLU A 152 -1.91 -0.48 -8.65
C GLU A 152 -1.53 0.36 -7.43
N GLN A 153 -0.26 0.78 -7.34
CA GLN A 153 0.23 1.65 -6.27
C GLN A 153 -0.44 3.02 -6.30
N GLU A 154 -0.52 3.66 -7.47
CA GLU A 154 -1.13 4.98 -7.62
C GLU A 154 -2.64 4.95 -7.35
N LEU A 155 -3.36 3.91 -7.81
CA LEU A 155 -4.78 3.78 -7.53
C LEU A 155 -5.06 3.57 -6.05
N ASN A 156 -4.30 2.69 -5.39
CA ASN A 156 -4.43 2.48 -3.95
C ASN A 156 -4.07 3.72 -3.12
N ASN A 157 -3.39 4.69 -3.71
CA ASN A 157 -2.97 5.93 -3.06
C ASN A 157 -3.95 7.09 -3.32
N GLY A 158 -4.57 7.18 -4.49
CA GLY A 158 -5.48 8.28 -4.82
C GLY A 158 -6.23 8.16 -6.15
N GLY A 159 -6.39 6.95 -6.69
CA GLY A 159 -7.21 6.66 -7.84
C GLY A 159 -6.62 7.10 -9.19
N PHE A 160 -7.42 6.95 -10.25
CA PHE A 160 -7.02 7.29 -11.63
C PHE A 160 -6.68 8.77 -11.79
N SER A 161 -7.37 9.66 -11.10
CA SER A 161 -7.05 11.08 -11.13
C SER A 161 -5.60 11.31 -10.69
N GLN A 162 -5.20 10.78 -9.55
CA GLN A 162 -3.82 10.88 -9.05
C GLN A 162 -2.83 10.23 -10.02
N PHE A 163 -3.12 9.05 -10.54
CA PHE A 163 -2.27 8.37 -11.51
C PHE A 163 -2.00 9.25 -12.74
N PHE A 164 -3.03 9.90 -13.30
CA PHE A 164 -2.86 10.76 -14.45
C PHE A 164 -2.13 12.07 -14.14
N TYR A 165 -2.22 12.59 -12.93
CA TYR A 165 -1.46 13.76 -12.48
C TYR A 165 0.01 13.46 -12.20
N ASN A 166 0.33 12.24 -11.74
CA ASN A 166 1.67 11.84 -11.37
C ASN A 166 2.49 11.32 -12.57
N SER A 167 3.79 11.05 -12.32
CA SER A 167 4.69 10.45 -13.31
C SER A 167 4.23 9.06 -13.79
N GLY A 168 3.47 8.32 -12.98
CA GLY A 168 2.83 7.07 -13.37
C GLY A 168 1.98 7.22 -14.65
N GLY A 169 1.34 8.37 -14.83
CA GLY A 169 0.56 8.69 -16.03
C GLY A 169 1.36 8.68 -17.35
N ASP A 170 2.68 8.73 -17.32
CA ASP A 170 3.54 8.62 -18.51
C ASP A 170 3.37 7.27 -19.20
N PHE A 171 2.99 6.24 -18.41
CA PHE A 171 2.76 4.86 -18.86
C PHE A 171 1.31 4.56 -19.24
N SER A 172 0.42 5.54 -19.21
CA SER A 172 -1.03 5.37 -19.46
C SER A 172 -1.34 4.59 -20.74
N ASN A 173 -0.59 4.86 -21.81
CA ASN A 173 -0.84 4.21 -23.12
C ASN A 173 -0.42 2.73 -23.17
N GLU A 174 0.24 2.22 -22.13
CA GLU A 174 0.71 0.84 -22.02
C GLU A 174 -0.20 -0.02 -21.14
N LEU A 175 -1.06 0.59 -20.33
CA LEU A 175 -1.88 -0.09 -19.30
C LEU A 175 -2.67 -1.28 -19.87
N VAL A 176 -3.45 -1.05 -20.93
CA VAL A 176 -4.33 -2.09 -21.47
C VAL A 176 -3.53 -3.30 -21.97
N ASP A 177 -2.40 -3.06 -22.64
CA ASP A 177 -1.51 -4.12 -23.10
C ASP A 177 -0.83 -4.85 -21.93
N ALA A 178 -0.35 -4.10 -20.94
CA ALA A 178 0.33 -4.67 -19.77
C ALA A 178 -0.61 -5.58 -18.97
N PHE A 179 -1.81 -5.10 -18.60
CA PHE A 179 -2.78 -5.91 -17.89
C PHE A 179 -3.30 -7.10 -18.70
N THR A 180 -3.43 -6.96 -20.00
CA THR A 180 -3.76 -8.08 -20.90
C THR A 180 -2.66 -9.14 -20.89
N LYS A 181 -1.38 -8.73 -20.92
CA LYS A 181 -0.22 -9.64 -20.91
C LYS A 181 -0.10 -10.45 -19.62
N ILE A 182 -0.43 -9.87 -18.48
CA ILE A 182 -0.47 -10.62 -17.19
C ILE A 182 -1.76 -11.43 -17.01
N GLY A 183 -2.77 -11.26 -17.89
CA GLY A 183 -4.04 -11.95 -17.82
C GLY A 183 -5.13 -11.26 -17.01
N ALA A 184 -4.90 -10.03 -16.52
CA ALA A 184 -5.85 -9.22 -15.76
C ALA A 184 -6.85 -8.53 -16.70
N LEU A 185 -7.76 -9.28 -17.28
CA LEU A 185 -8.63 -8.81 -18.35
C LEU A 185 -9.72 -7.82 -17.88
N LYS A 186 -10.17 -7.97 -16.62
CA LYS A 186 -11.13 -7.04 -16.04
C LYS A 186 -10.48 -5.69 -15.77
N THR A 187 -9.27 -5.71 -15.21
CA THR A 187 -8.49 -4.51 -14.97
C THR A 187 -8.10 -3.82 -16.28
N ALA A 188 -7.77 -4.57 -17.33
CA ALA A 188 -7.54 -4.02 -18.67
C ALA A 188 -8.77 -3.27 -19.23
N GLU A 189 -9.98 -3.81 -19.03
CA GLU A 189 -11.22 -3.12 -19.45
C GLU A 189 -11.51 -1.86 -18.60
N ILE A 190 -11.21 -1.88 -17.29
CA ILE A 190 -11.28 -0.69 -16.44
C ILE A 190 -10.31 0.38 -16.93
N CYS A 191 -9.05 0.03 -17.16
CA CYS A 191 -8.05 0.94 -17.73
C CYS A 191 -8.52 1.55 -19.05
N LYS A 192 -9.10 0.74 -19.93
CA LYS A 192 -9.64 1.22 -21.21
C LYS A 192 -10.76 2.25 -21.03
N LYS A 193 -11.64 2.06 -20.03
CA LYS A 193 -12.69 3.05 -19.70
C LYS A 193 -12.05 4.34 -19.17
N ALA A 194 -11.12 4.24 -18.22
CA ALA A 194 -10.44 5.40 -17.67
C ALA A 194 -9.68 6.20 -18.75
N LEU A 195 -8.99 5.53 -19.67
CA LEU A 195 -8.30 6.17 -20.80
C LEU A 195 -9.24 6.85 -21.78
N ALA A 196 -10.51 6.42 -21.87
CA ALA A 196 -11.47 6.99 -22.80
C ALA A 196 -11.81 8.46 -22.49
N VAL A 197 -11.58 8.95 -21.27
CA VAL A 197 -11.78 10.37 -20.90
C VAL A 197 -10.94 11.29 -21.77
N PHE A 198 -9.77 10.85 -22.21
CA PHE A 198 -8.87 11.66 -23.05
C PHE A 198 -9.26 11.69 -24.54
N ASN A 199 -10.32 11.00 -24.96
CA ASN A 199 -10.78 10.95 -26.34
C ASN A 199 -9.69 10.58 -27.37
N GLY A 200 -8.67 9.82 -26.95
CA GLY A 200 -7.55 9.43 -27.80
C GLY A 200 -6.34 8.99 -27.00
N LYS A 201 -5.15 9.32 -27.51
CA LYS A 201 -3.90 8.99 -26.84
C LYS A 201 -3.64 9.96 -25.69
N VAL A 202 -3.36 9.41 -24.50
CA VAL A 202 -2.99 10.20 -23.32
C VAL A 202 -1.63 10.88 -23.57
N PRO A 203 -1.48 12.19 -23.32
CA PRO A 203 -0.20 12.86 -23.42
C PRO A 203 0.84 12.27 -22.46
N VAL A 204 2.02 11.91 -22.98
CA VAL A 204 3.16 11.51 -22.15
C VAL A 204 3.77 12.70 -21.44
N ASP A 205 3.74 13.86 -22.08
CA ASP A 205 4.15 15.15 -21.45
C ASP A 205 3.20 15.48 -20.30
N ARG A 206 3.73 15.56 -19.10
CA ARG A 206 2.97 15.69 -17.86
C ARG A 206 2.16 16.99 -17.83
N ASP A 207 2.78 18.11 -18.15
CA ASP A 207 2.11 19.42 -18.12
C ASP A 207 0.88 19.46 -19.06
N LYS A 208 1.03 18.87 -20.25
CA LYS A 208 -0.09 18.75 -21.21
C LYS A 208 -1.17 17.79 -20.74
N ARG A 209 -0.78 16.72 -20.06
CA ARG A 209 -1.74 15.75 -19.51
C ARG A 209 -2.54 16.38 -18.39
N GLU A 210 -1.89 17.10 -17.47
CA GLU A 210 -2.54 17.83 -16.39
C GLU A 210 -3.49 18.91 -16.96
N GLU A 211 -3.01 19.76 -17.88
CA GLU A 211 -3.85 20.79 -18.53
C GLU A 211 -5.08 20.20 -19.23
N LEU A 212 -4.89 19.05 -19.90
CA LEU A 212 -5.99 18.36 -20.57
C LEU A 212 -6.96 17.80 -19.54
N LEU A 213 -6.48 17.11 -18.50
CA LEU A 213 -7.31 16.52 -17.46
C LEU A 213 -8.15 17.58 -16.74
N ASP A 214 -7.55 18.71 -16.38
CA ASP A 214 -8.24 19.85 -15.74
C ASP A 214 -9.34 20.45 -16.64
N SER A 215 -9.22 20.31 -17.95
CA SER A 215 -10.23 20.81 -18.90
C SER A 215 -11.41 19.85 -19.09
N LEU A 216 -11.29 18.61 -18.60
CA LEU A 216 -12.31 17.57 -18.76
C LEU A 216 -13.21 17.50 -17.52
N ASP A 217 -14.51 17.33 -17.75
CA ASP A 217 -15.49 17.02 -16.70
C ASP A 217 -15.60 15.48 -16.58
N CYS A 218 -14.59 14.88 -15.94
CA CYS A 218 -14.43 13.42 -15.93
C CYS A 218 -14.34 12.80 -14.52
N ASP A 219 -14.48 13.59 -13.46
CA ASP A 219 -14.33 13.12 -12.07
C ASP A 219 -15.26 11.95 -11.74
N ASP A 220 -16.54 12.05 -12.12
CA ASP A 220 -17.52 10.98 -11.86
C ASP A 220 -17.12 9.69 -12.59
N MET A 221 -16.67 9.79 -13.85
CA MET A 221 -16.27 8.62 -14.64
C MET A 221 -15.00 7.97 -14.08
N LEU A 222 -14.02 8.76 -13.64
CA LEU A 222 -12.80 8.23 -13.04
C LEU A 222 -13.11 7.60 -11.68
N SER A 223 -13.99 8.20 -10.88
CA SER A 223 -14.46 7.61 -9.62
C SER A 223 -15.17 6.27 -9.83
N GLU A 224 -16.00 6.12 -10.87
CA GLU A 224 -16.59 4.83 -11.22
C GLU A 224 -15.52 3.78 -11.61
N CYS A 225 -14.44 4.21 -12.26
CA CYS A 225 -13.33 3.31 -12.59
C CYS A 225 -12.53 2.93 -11.34
N ASP A 226 -12.35 3.85 -10.40
CA ASP A 226 -11.71 3.59 -9.11
C ASP A 226 -12.50 2.55 -8.30
N ASP A 227 -13.82 2.73 -8.18
CA ASP A 227 -14.71 1.79 -7.49
C ASP A 227 -14.62 0.39 -8.12
N ALA A 228 -14.65 0.33 -9.46
CA ALA A 228 -14.54 -0.95 -10.18
C ALA A 228 -13.16 -1.60 -10.00
N PHE A 229 -12.09 -0.81 -9.91
CA PHE A 229 -10.74 -1.34 -9.64
C PHE A 229 -10.64 -1.90 -8.22
N TYR A 230 -11.18 -1.20 -7.23
CA TYR A 230 -11.14 -1.64 -5.84
C TYR A 230 -11.99 -2.89 -5.56
N ASP A 231 -12.83 -3.31 -6.50
CA ASP A 231 -13.47 -4.62 -6.43
C ASP A 231 -12.50 -5.79 -6.63
N TYR A 232 -11.30 -5.53 -7.18
CA TYR A 232 -10.26 -6.53 -7.41
C TYR A 232 -10.81 -7.82 -8.01
N GLU A 233 -11.60 -7.70 -9.09
CA GLU A 233 -12.15 -8.88 -9.79
C GLU A 233 -11.04 -9.79 -10.35
N ASP A 234 -9.88 -9.20 -10.72
CA ASP A 234 -8.66 -9.92 -11.02
C ASP A 234 -7.77 -9.96 -9.77
N ASP A 235 -7.19 -11.12 -9.45
CA ASP A 235 -6.18 -11.29 -8.41
C ASP A 235 -4.82 -10.81 -8.95
N LEU A 236 -4.58 -9.48 -8.85
CA LEU A 236 -3.40 -8.85 -9.47
C LEU A 236 -2.08 -9.39 -8.88
N GLU A 237 -2.05 -9.70 -7.59
CA GLU A 237 -0.88 -10.29 -6.95
C GLU A 237 -0.56 -11.65 -7.55
N ALA A 238 -1.55 -12.56 -7.62
CA ALA A 238 -1.35 -13.88 -8.20
C ALA A 238 -0.95 -13.80 -9.67
N LEU A 239 -1.60 -12.94 -10.46
CA LEU A 239 -1.32 -12.78 -11.89
C LEU A 239 0.08 -12.21 -12.14
N ASN A 240 0.52 -11.22 -11.36
CA ASN A 240 1.88 -10.69 -11.44
C ASN A 240 2.91 -11.75 -11.03
N HIS A 241 2.66 -12.50 -9.95
CA HIS A 241 3.51 -13.61 -9.54
C HIS A 241 3.65 -14.66 -10.65
N GLU A 242 2.53 -15.14 -11.22
CA GLU A 242 2.54 -16.11 -12.32
C GLU A 242 3.29 -15.57 -13.54
N TYR A 243 3.12 -14.29 -13.86
CA TYR A 243 3.83 -13.65 -14.96
C TYR A 243 5.35 -13.63 -14.73
N ILE A 244 5.81 -13.23 -13.54
CA ILE A 244 7.24 -13.25 -13.18
C ILE A 244 7.78 -14.68 -13.27
N MET A 245 7.09 -15.66 -12.68
CA MET A 245 7.53 -17.06 -12.69
C MET A 245 7.62 -17.63 -14.11
N LYS A 246 6.70 -17.27 -14.99
CA LYS A 246 6.70 -17.68 -16.40
C LYS A 246 7.88 -17.12 -17.18
N TYR A 247 8.31 -15.91 -16.85
CA TYR A 247 9.39 -15.18 -17.56
C TYR A 247 10.61 -14.96 -16.67
N ARG A 248 10.84 -15.83 -15.69
CA ARG A 248 11.85 -15.67 -14.63
C ARG A 248 13.24 -15.33 -15.16
N ASP A 249 13.68 -15.97 -16.25
CA ASP A 249 15.00 -15.73 -16.84
C ASP A 249 15.24 -14.27 -17.26
N PHE A 250 14.17 -13.47 -17.40
CA PHE A 250 14.24 -12.04 -17.75
C PHE A 250 14.28 -11.16 -16.48
N PHE A 251 13.87 -11.66 -15.31
CA PHE A 251 13.90 -10.95 -14.05
C PHE A 251 15.16 -11.24 -13.22
N ASP A 252 15.87 -12.31 -13.52
CA ASP A 252 17.09 -12.73 -12.80
C ASP A 252 18.38 -12.12 -13.40
N GLN A 253 18.30 -11.06 -14.25
CA GLN A 253 19.44 -10.46 -14.97
C GLN A 253 19.98 -9.19 -14.34
#